data_d91be68d8ac35e6460c7898d0252e801
#
_entry.id   d91be68d8ac35e6460c7898d0252e801
#
_cell.length_a   1.000
_cell.length_b   1.000
_cell.length_c   1.000
_cell.angle_alpha   90.00
_cell.angle_beta   90.00
_cell.angle_gamma   90.00
#
_symmetry.space_group_name_H-M   'P 1'
#
loop_
_entity.id
_entity.type
_entity.pdbx_description
1 polymer ?
#
loop_
_entity_poly.entity_id
_entity_poly.type
_entity_poly.pdbx_seq_one_letter_code
_entity_poly.pdbx_strand_id
1 'polypeptide(L)'
;MNESLFLALMDPAGAPAHPLVFLVLGVVTFALHMTAVNVMLGTLGLAAVGSFSSNPYWQRLSGALGTTAKAAVAVAIVLGVAPLLFVQVIYDPFWYTSNVISAWWLLGFLAVLTVAYLALYRWYGLNHSYADDGTPSSRPGAPRGGFWLAGSLLLMIVCGAIMHAVVNQSLQPAEWMNWYAPGGTIVPYGRELHSLTIGRLAFFLLLSLPVTAAWLFGMRRYLLSSDETDYGYVDFIEGLAHAMAKAGAVLVLAAGALWMAALPENMEWFRTSVWMWIALVPIAYFGAMSFIQKKRKLCIFCNYMAFGMTIIMTIVLAAVREVLRFVTLLDAAGWNALDYKITMDWPSTAIFFVTFLVLGGLNLSYLLTLAWKSGQTKDLYTPSSGLTRVGTLAIASHICWVAGYFIIGWIVING
;
A
#
# COMPACT_ATOMS: atom_id res chain seq x y z
N MET A 1 7.88 26.73 -17.64
CA MET A 1 8.85 26.97 -16.56
C MET A 1 10.21 26.52 -17.08
N ASN A 2 11.30 27.25 -16.83
CA ASN A 2 12.60 26.90 -17.42
C ASN A 2 13.20 25.65 -16.74
N GLU A 3 13.71 24.71 -17.55
CA GLU A 3 14.51 23.55 -17.09
C GLU A 3 15.58 23.92 -16.06
N SER A 4 16.27 25.06 -16.28
CA SER A 4 17.27 25.60 -15.37
C SER A 4 16.77 25.82 -13.93
N LEU A 5 15.48 26.09 -13.71
CA LEU A 5 14.93 26.28 -12.38
C LEU A 5 14.83 24.95 -11.61
N PHE A 6 14.43 23.87 -12.26
CA PHE A 6 14.35 22.55 -11.62
C PHE A 6 15.74 22.02 -11.30
N LEU A 7 16.70 22.23 -12.20
CA LEU A 7 18.10 21.87 -11.97
C LEU A 7 18.69 22.62 -10.75
N ALA A 8 18.28 23.89 -10.54
CA ALA A 8 18.70 24.67 -9.39
C ALA A 8 18.07 24.20 -8.06
N LEU A 9 16.94 23.47 -8.12
CA LEU A 9 16.26 22.92 -6.96
C LEU A 9 16.67 21.47 -6.63
N MET A 10 17.52 20.86 -7.47
CA MET A 10 18.07 19.53 -7.20
C MET A 10 18.95 19.54 -5.95
N ASP A 11 18.94 18.41 -5.22
CA ASP A 11 19.90 18.21 -4.13
C ASP A 11 21.34 18.26 -4.68
N PRO A 12 22.17 19.22 -4.24
CA PRO A 12 23.55 19.36 -4.71
C PRO A 12 24.42 18.14 -4.38
N ALA A 13 24.05 17.36 -3.36
CA ALA A 13 24.74 16.12 -3.00
C ALA A 13 24.58 15.04 -4.08
N GLY A 14 23.48 15.08 -4.85
CA GLY A 14 23.18 14.09 -5.87
C GLY A 14 22.63 12.78 -5.29
N ALA A 15 22.34 11.81 -6.17
CA ALA A 15 21.83 10.52 -5.77
C ALA A 15 22.97 9.55 -5.37
N PRO A 16 22.84 8.80 -4.25
CA PRO A 16 23.88 7.91 -3.75
C PRO A 16 24.06 6.62 -4.56
N ALA A 17 23.19 6.37 -5.53
CA ALA A 17 23.24 5.23 -6.46
C ALA A 17 22.65 5.62 -7.81
N HIS A 18 22.76 4.73 -8.80
CA HIS A 18 22.18 4.99 -10.13
C HIS A 18 20.66 5.18 -10.04
N PRO A 19 20.07 6.22 -10.67
CA PRO A 19 18.63 6.54 -10.57
C PRO A 19 17.68 5.39 -10.90
N LEU A 20 18.09 4.50 -11.82
CA LEU A 20 17.31 3.31 -12.16
C LEU A 20 17.03 2.41 -10.95
N VAL A 21 17.96 2.37 -9.97
CA VAL A 21 17.75 1.60 -8.72
C VAL A 21 16.55 2.16 -7.95
N PHE A 22 16.47 3.48 -7.82
CA PHE A 22 15.36 4.14 -7.12
C PHE A 22 14.04 4.02 -7.88
N LEU A 23 14.08 4.06 -9.22
CA LEU A 23 12.89 3.82 -10.06
C LEU A 23 12.35 2.41 -9.86
N VAL A 24 13.18 1.38 -9.96
CA VAL A 24 12.77 -0.02 -9.82
C VAL A 24 12.29 -0.31 -8.41
N LEU A 25 13.04 0.12 -7.39
CA LEU A 25 12.64 -0.06 -5.99
C LEU A 25 11.37 0.73 -5.67
N GLY A 26 11.23 1.93 -6.22
CA GLY A 26 10.02 2.75 -6.11
C GLY A 26 8.79 2.03 -6.67
N VAL A 27 8.90 1.41 -7.84
CA VAL A 27 7.82 0.62 -8.46
C VAL A 27 7.44 -0.58 -7.59
N VAL A 28 8.43 -1.38 -7.17
CA VAL A 28 8.17 -2.61 -6.40
C VAL A 28 7.58 -2.29 -5.03
N THR A 29 8.17 -1.34 -4.30
CA THR A 29 7.69 -0.98 -2.96
C THR A 29 6.34 -0.28 -3.00
N PHE A 30 6.07 0.56 -4.02
CA PHE A 30 4.75 1.15 -4.23
C PHE A 30 3.69 0.08 -4.54
N ALA A 31 4.00 -0.92 -5.35
CA ALA A 31 3.09 -2.02 -5.64
C ALA A 31 2.74 -2.83 -4.39
N LEU A 32 3.74 -3.16 -3.57
CA LEU A 32 3.53 -3.86 -2.29
C LEU A 32 2.70 -3.01 -1.31
N HIS A 33 3.01 -1.71 -1.20
CA HIS A 33 2.23 -0.76 -0.41
C HIS A 33 0.77 -0.71 -0.89
N MET A 34 0.54 -0.53 -2.19
CA MET A 34 -0.81 -0.49 -2.75
C MET A 34 -1.57 -1.81 -2.60
N THR A 35 -0.89 -2.95 -2.68
CA THR A 35 -1.51 -4.25 -2.39
C THR A 35 -1.99 -4.29 -0.93
N ALA A 36 -1.15 -3.88 0.03
CA ALA A 36 -1.52 -3.83 1.44
C ALA A 36 -2.65 -2.83 1.73
N VAL A 37 -2.61 -1.64 1.11
CA VAL A 37 -3.68 -0.62 1.19
C VAL A 37 -5.00 -1.18 0.66
N ASN A 38 -4.98 -1.86 -0.49
CA ASN A 38 -6.19 -2.41 -1.09
C ASN A 38 -6.77 -3.58 -0.26
N VAL A 39 -5.92 -4.45 0.30
CA VAL A 39 -6.37 -5.47 1.28
C VAL A 39 -6.97 -4.79 2.50
N MET A 40 -6.33 -3.78 3.04
CA MET A 40 -6.81 -3.00 4.19
C MET A 40 -8.18 -2.38 3.91
N LEU A 41 -8.33 -1.64 2.81
CA LEU A 41 -9.60 -0.98 2.46
C LEU A 41 -10.73 -1.98 2.26
N GLY A 42 -10.49 -3.05 1.51
CA GLY A 42 -11.54 -4.02 1.22
C GLY A 42 -11.91 -4.86 2.43
N THR A 43 -10.93 -5.31 3.25
CA THR A 43 -11.22 -6.06 4.47
C THR A 43 -11.90 -5.18 5.53
N LEU A 44 -11.49 -3.92 5.66
CA LEU A 44 -12.13 -2.95 6.55
C LEU A 44 -13.57 -2.64 6.12
N GLY A 45 -13.80 -2.49 4.80
CA GLY A 45 -15.14 -2.29 4.25
C GLY A 45 -16.08 -3.47 4.50
N LEU A 46 -15.62 -4.70 4.22
CA LEU A 46 -16.40 -5.91 4.49
C LEU A 46 -16.63 -6.12 5.99
N ALA A 47 -15.64 -5.84 6.84
CA ALA A 47 -15.78 -5.91 8.28
C ALA A 47 -16.82 -4.90 8.79
N ALA A 48 -16.82 -3.67 8.26
CA ALA A 48 -17.83 -2.67 8.59
C ALA A 48 -19.23 -3.15 8.19
N VAL A 49 -19.43 -3.59 6.96
CA VAL A 49 -20.72 -4.14 6.48
C VAL A 49 -21.17 -5.32 7.35
N GLY A 50 -20.29 -6.28 7.63
CA GLY A 50 -20.60 -7.45 8.41
C GLY A 50 -20.97 -7.16 9.86
N SER A 51 -20.42 -6.07 10.45
CA SER A 51 -20.72 -5.67 11.83
C SER A 51 -22.15 -5.13 12.01
N PHE A 52 -22.79 -4.69 10.93
CA PHE A 52 -24.20 -4.24 10.94
C PHE A 52 -25.18 -5.33 10.44
N SER A 53 -24.67 -6.49 10.05
CA SER A 53 -25.49 -7.60 9.53
C SER A 53 -26.02 -8.47 10.66
N SER A 54 -27.26 -8.96 10.50
CA SER A 54 -27.85 -10.00 11.36
C SER A 54 -27.45 -11.43 10.95
N ASN A 55 -26.82 -11.61 9.79
CA ASN A 55 -26.40 -12.91 9.30
C ASN A 55 -25.14 -13.39 10.06
N PRO A 56 -25.16 -14.60 10.68
CA PRO A 56 -24.04 -15.11 11.47
C PRO A 56 -22.73 -15.22 10.67
N TYR A 57 -22.76 -15.56 9.39
CA TYR A 57 -21.57 -15.64 8.55
C TYR A 57 -20.94 -14.27 8.31
N TRP A 58 -21.77 -13.24 8.10
CA TRP A 58 -21.28 -11.85 8.01
C TRP A 58 -20.67 -11.38 9.32
N GLN A 59 -21.26 -11.69 10.47
CA GLN A 59 -20.73 -11.34 11.78
C GLN A 59 -19.39 -12.02 12.03
N ARG A 60 -19.29 -13.32 11.75
CA ARG A 60 -18.05 -14.09 11.84
C ARG A 60 -16.96 -13.52 10.94
N LEU A 61 -17.32 -13.23 9.68
CA LEU A 61 -16.40 -12.63 8.71
C LEU A 61 -15.93 -11.25 9.16
N SER A 62 -16.81 -10.42 9.73
CA SER A 62 -16.49 -9.09 10.28
C SER A 62 -15.38 -9.17 11.33
N GLY A 63 -15.45 -10.11 12.27
CA GLY A 63 -14.43 -10.33 13.27
C GLY A 63 -13.07 -10.68 12.67
N ALA A 64 -13.05 -11.63 11.74
CA ALA A 64 -11.83 -12.08 11.06
C ALA A 64 -11.20 -10.96 10.20
N LEU A 65 -12.02 -10.29 9.38
CA LEU A 65 -11.54 -9.26 8.46
C LEU A 65 -11.17 -7.96 9.18
N GLY A 66 -11.83 -7.61 10.29
CA GLY A 66 -11.41 -6.46 11.10
C GLY A 66 -10.02 -6.66 11.72
N THR A 67 -9.73 -7.88 12.15
CA THR A 67 -8.37 -8.27 12.62
C THR A 67 -7.36 -8.23 11.48
N THR A 68 -7.73 -8.72 10.29
CA THR A 68 -6.92 -8.62 9.07
C THR A 68 -6.65 -7.17 8.70
N ALA A 69 -7.67 -6.32 8.70
CA ALA A 69 -7.54 -4.89 8.41
C ALA A 69 -6.55 -4.20 9.35
N LYS A 70 -6.62 -4.51 10.66
CA LYS A 70 -5.66 -4.00 11.67
C LYS A 70 -4.21 -4.35 11.31
N ALA A 71 -3.96 -5.59 10.93
CA ALA A 71 -2.62 -6.01 10.52
C ALA A 71 -2.21 -5.35 9.18
N ALA A 72 -3.13 -5.29 8.22
CA ALA A 72 -2.88 -4.70 6.91
C ALA A 72 -2.58 -3.20 6.98
N VAL A 73 -3.21 -2.44 7.89
CA VAL A 73 -2.87 -1.01 8.13
C VAL A 73 -1.42 -0.86 8.56
N ALA A 74 -0.95 -1.67 9.52
CA ALA A 74 0.43 -1.60 10.00
C ALA A 74 1.42 -1.93 8.86
N VAL A 75 1.14 -2.98 8.08
CA VAL A 75 1.95 -3.34 6.90
C VAL A 75 1.93 -2.24 5.85
N ALA A 76 0.77 -1.64 5.57
CA ALA A 76 0.64 -0.55 4.61
C ALA A 76 1.45 0.68 5.03
N ILE A 77 1.41 1.08 6.30
CA ILE A 77 2.19 2.22 6.82
C ILE A 77 3.70 1.96 6.62
N VAL A 78 4.20 0.79 7.03
CA VAL A 78 5.62 0.44 6.91
C VAL A 78 6.05 0.40 5.44
N LEU A 79 5.28 -0.26 4.58
CA LEU A 79 5.60 -0.37 3.15
C LEU A 79 5.47 0.97 2.42
N GLY A 80 4.68 1.92 2.94
CA GLY A 80 4.48 3.24 2.34
C GLY A 80 5.68 4.18 2.48
N VAL A 81 6.52 3.96 3.47
CA VAL A 81 7.72 4.79 3.69
C VAL A 81 8.72 4.66 2.54
N ALA A 82 8.98 3.46 2.06
CA ALA A 82 10.00 3.22 1.05
C ALA A 82 9.72 3.93 -0.30
N PRO A 83 8.55 3.81 -0.95
CA PRO A 83 8.28 4.53 -2.20
C PRO A 83 8.25 6.04 -2.00
N LEU A 84 7.91 6.51 -0.79
CA LEU A 84 7.97 7.93 -0.45
C LEU A 84 9.42 8.43 -0.42
N LEU A 85 10.35 7.67 0.15
CA LEU A 85 11.76 8.00 0.17
C LEU A 85 12.35 8.00 -1.25
N PHE A 86 12.01 7.02 -2.09
CA PHE A 86 12.56 6.94 -3.44
C PHE A 86 12.10 8.09 -4.34
N VAL A 87 10.86 8.56 -4.21
CA VAL A 87 10.39 9.73 -4.96
C VAL A 87 11.10 11.01 -4.51
N GLN A 88 11.50 11.10 -3.25
CA GLN A 88 12.26 12.24 -2.73
C GLN A 88 13.71 12.29 -3.22
N VAL A 89 14.27 11.19 -3.72
CA VAL A 89 15.64 11.15 -4.22
C VAL A 89 15.75 11.61 -5.67
N ILE A 90 14.81 11.22 -6.55
CA ILE A 90 14.94 11.43 -7.99
C ILE A 90 13.88 12.37 -8.58
N TYR A 91 12.91 12.77 -7.78
CA TYR A 91 11.86 13.73 -8.10
C TYR A 91 11.70 14.80 -7.02
N ASP A 92 12.78 15.09 -6.29
CA ASP A 92 12.83 16.02 -5.17
C ASP A 92 12.20 17.39 -5.45
N PRO A 93 12.53 18.13 -6.57
CA PRO A 93 11.92 19.43 -6.83
C PRO A 93 10.40 19.37 -6.95
N PHE A 94 9.90 18.30 -7.57
CA PHE A 94 8.46 18.13 -7.80
C PHE A 94 7.73 17.71 -6.52
N TRP A 95 8.35 16.82 -5.76
CA TRP A 95 7.78 16.32 -4.52
C TRP A 95 7.72 17.40 -3.45
N TYR A 96 8.84 18.06 -3.17
CA TYR A 96 8.90 19.07 -2.11
C TYR A 96 8.05 20.30 -2.43
N THR A 97 8.07 20.79 -3.67
CA THR A 97 7.22 21.93 -4.08
C THR A 97 5.75 21.59 -3.92
N SER A 98 5.31 20.40 -4.38
CA SER A 98 3.93 19.96 -4.21
C SER A 98 3.51 19.89 -2.73
N ASN A 99 4.41 19.43 -1.86
CA ASN A 99 4.15 19.37 -0.42
C ASN A 99 4.01 20.76 0.21
N VAL A 100 4.81 21.73 -0.21
CA VAL A 100 4.75 23.11 0.31
C VAL A 100 3.44 23.78 -0.13
N ILE A 101 3.02 23.60 -1.38
CA ILE A 101 1.77 24.19 -1.91
C ILE A 101 0.54 23.73 -1.11
N SER A 102 0.55 22.52 -0.55
CA SER A 102 -0.55 21.93 0.24
C SER A 102 -0.12 21.48 1.64
N ALA A 103 0.76 22.23 2.28
CA ALA A 103 1.42 21.83 3.52
C ALA A 103 0.46 21.46 4.67
N TRP A 104 -0.65 22.20 4.84
CA TRP A 104 -1.66 21.89 5.85
C TRP A 104 -2.36 20.55 5.63
N TRP A 105 -2.57 20.19 4.37
CA TRP A 105 -3.17 18.89 4.05
C TRP A 105 -2.21 17.73 4.32
N LEU A 106 -0.91 17.94 4.08
CA LEU A 106 0.09 16.91 4.41
C LEU A 106 0.23 16.70 5.92
N LEU A 107 0.20 17.78 6.72
CA LEU A 107 0.14 17.67 8.17
C LEU A 107 -1.19 17.05 8.63
N GLY A 108 -2.29 17.46 8.01
CA GLY A 108 -3.63 16.91 8.24
C GLY A 108 -3.70 15.41 7.93
N PHE A 109 -3.00 14.95 6.90
CA PHE A 109 -2.89 13.53 6.57
C PHE A 109 -2.40 12.70 7.76
N LEU A 110 -1.35 13.15 8.45
CA LEU A 110 -0.81 12.44 9.62
C LEU A 110 -1.83 12.39 10.76
N ALA A 111 -2.54 13.48 11.01
CA ALA A 111 -3.58 13.54 12.04
C ALA A 111 -4.76 12.61 11.69
N VAL A 112 -5.25 12.67 10.45
CA VAL A 112 -6.36 11.82 9.97
C VAL A 112 -5.97 10.35 10.02
N LEU A 113 -4.76 9.98 9.57
CA LEU A 113 -4.25 8.62 9.63
C LEU A 113 -4.18 8.11 11.09
N THR A 114 -3.70 8.95 12.00
CA THR A 114 -3.64 8.60 13.43
C THR A 114 -5.03 8.32 14.00
N VAL A 115 -6.01 9.20 13.72
CA VAL A 115 -7.39 9.01 14.19
C VAL A 115 -8.01 7.75 13.57
N ALA A 116 -7.79 7.50 12.28
CA ALA A 116 -8.27 6.30 11.60
C ALA A 116 -7.70 5.01 12.24
N TYR A 117 -6.41 5.03 12.54
CA TYR A 117 -5.72 3.93 13.21
C TYR A 117 -6.27 3.69 14.62
N LEU A 118 -6.43 4.75 15.42
CA LEU A 118 -6.99 4.66 16.77
C LEU A 118 -8.44 4.16 16.76
N ALA A 119 -9.26 4.59 15.79
CA ALA A 119 -10.63 4.10 15.63
C ALA A 119 -10.66 2.57 15.40
N LEU A 120 -9.77 2.05 14.53
CA LEU A 120 -9.65 0.62 14.26
C LEU A 120 -9.18 -0.15 15.52
N TYR A 121 -8.22 0.38 16.26
CA TYR A 121 -7.77 -0.21 17.54
C TYR A 121 -8.85 -0.16 18.61
N ARG A 122 -9.67 0.91 18.65
CA ARG A 122 -10.82 0.98 19.53
C ARG A 122 -11.82 -0.14 19.24
N TRP A 123 -12.15 -0.36 17.97
CA TRP A 123 -12.97 -1.49 17.57
C TRP A 123 -12.36 -2.83 18.02
N TYR A 124 -11.07 -3.01 17.78
CA TYR A 124 -10.36 -4.24 18.17
C TYR A 124 -10.48 -4.49 19.67
N GLY A 125 -10.22 -3.50 20.52
CA GLY A 125 -10.32 -3.61 21.97
C GLY A 125 -11.74 -3.89 22.50
N LEU A 126 -12.79 -3.49 21.75
CA LEU A 126 -14.17 -3.81 22.08
C LEU A 126 -14.51 -5.29 21.84
N ASN A 127 -13.85 -5.92 20.89
CA ASN A 127 -14.18 -7.27 20.40
C ASN A 127 -13.18 -8.36 20.82
N HIS A 128 -12.09 -7.98 21.45
CA HIS A 128 -11.08 -8.90 21.95
C HIS A 128 -10.85 -8.68 23.43
N SER A 129 -10.54 -9.76 24.14
CA SER A 129 -10.04 -9.77 25.51
C SER A 129 -8.67 -10.42 25.53
N TYR A 130 -7.89 -10.13 26.55
CA TYR A 130 -6.62 -10.81 26.77
C TYR A 130 -6.80 -11.74 27.96
N ALA A 131 -6.34 -13.00 27.85
CA ALA A 131 -6.24 -13.90 28.98
C ALA A 131 -5.10 -13.45 29.92
N ASP A 132 -5.01 -14.03 31.10
CA ASP A 132 -3.98 -13.68 32.11
C ASP A 132 -2.55 -13.92 31.59
N ASP A 133 -2.38 -14.81 30.61
CA ASP A 133 -1.12 -15.07 29.92
C ASP A 133 -0.83 -14.07 28.76
N GLY A 134 -1.68 -13.06 28.56
CA GLY A 134 -1.57 -12.08 27.51
C GLY A 134 -2.06 -12.54 26.12
N THR A 135 -2.61 -13.75 26.00
CA THR A 135 -3.15 -14.24 24.72
C THR A 135 -4.46 -13.54 24.35
N PRO A 136 -4.56 -12.98 23.11
CA PRO A 136 -5.81 -12.38 22.69
C PRO A 136 -6.85 -13.47 22.38
N SER A 137 -8.05 -13.30 22.89
CA SER A 137 -9.21 -14.13 22.54
C SER A 137 -10.35 -13.25 22.01
N SER A 138 -11.07 -13.75 21.01
CA SER A 138 -12.27 -13.07 20.52
C SER A 138 -13.39 -13.18 21.56
N ARG A 139 -14.04 -12.05 21.87
CA ARG A 139 -15.21 -12.07 22.74
C ARG A 139 -16.36 -12.78 22.03
N PRO A 140 -17.12 -13.64 22.73
CA PRO A 140 -18.26 -14.31 22.14
C PRO A 140 -19.38 -13.31 21.78
N GLY A 141 -20.07 -13.58 20.67
CA GLY A 141 -21.21 -12.80 20.18
C GLY A 141 -20.92 -11.97 18.94
N ALA A 142 -21.91 -11.20 18.52
CA ALA A 142 -21.80 -10.33 17.36
C ALA A 142 -20.76 -9.21 17.58
N PRO A 143 -19.96 -8.85 16.55
CA PRO A 143 -19.00 -7.76 16.66
C PRO A 143 -19.66 -6.42 17.04
N ARG A 144 -19.09 -5.72 18.01
CA ARG A 144 -19.60 -4.45 18.54
C ARG A 144 -18.84 -3.27 17.95
N GLY A 145 -19.51 -2.12 17.89
CA GLY A 145 -18.88 -0.86 17.50
C GLY A 145 -18.50 -0.77 16.02
N GLY A 146 -19.34 -1.30 15.13
CA GLY A 146 -19.14 -1.24 13.68
C GLY A 146 -18.95 0.17 13.12
N PHE A 147 -19.47 1.20 13.80
CA PHE A 147 -19.24 2.59 13.43
C PHE A 147 -17.77 3.02 13.53
N TRP A 148 -16.96 2.40 14.39
CA TRP A 148 -15.52 2.63 14.44
C TRP A 148 -14.81 2.08 13.18
N LEU A 149 -15.27 0.93 12.65
CA LEU A 149 -14.77 0.41 11.37
C LEU A 149 -15.16 1.32 10.21
N ALA A 150 -16.42 1.73 10.16
CA ALA A 150 -16.92 2.63 9.11
C ALA A 150 -16.22 4.01 9.16
N GLY A 151 -16.03 4.56 10.36
CA GLY A 151 -15.28 5.80 10.57
C GLY A 151 -13.81 5.67 10.16
N SER A 152 -13.15 4.58 10.56
CA SER A 152 -11.78 4.29 10.14
C SER A 152 -11.67 4.18 8.61
N LEU A 153 -12.60 3.47 7.95
CA LEU A 153 -12.63 3.36 6.49
C LEU A 153 -12.75 4.73 5.80
N LEU A 154 -13.70 5.55 6.27
CA LEU A 154 -13.89 6.90 5.72
C LEU A 154 -12.60 7.74 5.86
N LEU A 155 -11.99 7.72 7.03
CA LEU A 155 -10.74 8.46 7.26
C LEU A 155 -9.57 7.93 6.42
N MET A 156 -9.48 6.61 6.21
CA MET A 156 -8.47 6.02 5.31
C MET A 156 -8.69 6.43 3.84
N ILE A 157 -9.95 6.56 3.41
CA ILE A 157 -10.28 7.11 2.07
C ILE A 157 -9.85 8.58 1.98
N VAL A 158 -10.07 9.38 3.03
CA VAL A 158 -9.60 10.77 3.09
C VAL A 158 -8.08 10.84 3.01
N CYS A 159 -7.36 9.98 3.73
CA CYS A 159 -5.90 9.85 3.60
C CYS A 159 -5.48 9.57 2.15
N GLY A 160 -6.16 8.63 1.50
CA GLY A 160 -5.94 8.31 0.08
C GLY A 160 -6.19 9.51 -0.83
N ALA A 161 -7.25 10.27 -0.60
CA ALA A 161 -7.58 11.46 -1.38
C ALA A 161 -6.53 12.59 -1.23
N ILE A 162 -6.07 12.84 -0.01
CA ILE A 162 -5.00 13.82 0.25
C ILE A 162 -3.72 13.44 -0.51
N MET A 163 -3.23 12.22 -0.29
CA MET A 163 -2.01 11.75 -0.95
C MET A 163 -2.14 11.67 -2.47
N HIS A 164 -3.33 11.30 -2.97
CA HIS A 164 -3.62 11.32 -4.39
C HIS A 164 -3.49 12.72 -4.99
N ALA A 165 -4.07 13.74 -4.35
CA ALA A 165 -4.01 15.11 -4.81
C ALA A 165 -2.57 15.65 -4.78
N VAL A 166 -1.85 15.48 -3.66
CA VAL A 166 -0.45 15.92 -3.53
C VAL A 166 0.46 15.28 -4.60
N VAL A 167 0.32 13.96 -4.82
CA VAL A 167 1.08 13.28 -5.90
C VAL A 167 0.67 13.78 -7.27
N ASN A 168 -0.60 14.09 -7.51
CA ASN A 168 -1.04 14.60 -8.80
C ASN A 168 -0.59 16.04 -9.05
N GLN A 169 -0.52 16.88 -8.01
CA GLN A 169 0.06 18.23 -8.06
C GLN A 169 1.52 18.22 -8.54
N SER A 170 2.30 17.23 -8.12
CA SER A 170 3.69 17.09 -8.53
C SER A 170 3.88 16.85 -10.04
N LEU A 171 2.83 16.41 -10.73
CA LEU A 171 2.83 16.18 -12.18
C LEU A 171 2.37 17.39 -13.00
N GLN A 172 2.05 18.52 -12.34
CA GLN A 172 1.51 19.71 -12.99
C GLN A 172 2.34 20.97 -12.64
N PRO A 173 3.65 20.97 -12.91
CA PRO A 173 4.52 22.09 -12.54
C PRO A 173 4.11 23.41 -13.20
N ALA A 174 3.45 23.38 -14.34
CA ALA A 174 2.96 24.58 -15.03
C ALA A 174 1.87 25.33 -14.21
N GLU A 175 1.12 24.62 -13.38
CA GLU A 175 0.03 25.18 -12.57
C GLU A 175 0.49 25.71 -11.21
N TRP A 176 1.69 25.43 -10.76
CA TRP A 176 2.14 25.76 -9.41
C TRP A 176 2.06 27.27 -9.10
N MET A 177 2.44 28.11 -10.07
CA MET A 177 2.36 29.55 -9.88
C MET A 177 0.91 30.06 -9.85
N ASN A 178 -0.01 29.42 -10.57
CA ASN A 178 -1.44 29.72 -10.50
C ASN A 178 -2.04 29.38 -9.13
N TRP A 179 -1.50 28.33 -8.49
CA TRP A 179 -1.94 27.92 -7.14
C TRP A 179 -1.25 28.71 -6.01
N TYR A 180 0.04 29.01 -6.16
CA TYR A 180 0.83 29.72 -5.15
C TYR A 180 0.63 31.23 -5.20
N ALA A 181 0.46 31.81 -6.38
CA ALA A 181 0.30 33.24 -6.57
C ALA A 181 -0.86 33.57 -7.56
N PRO A 182 -2.10 33.22 -7.24
CA PRO A 182 -3.25 33.48 -8.09
C PRO A 182 -3.41 34.99 -8.33
N GLY A 183 -3.48 35.40 -9.61
CA GLY A 183 -3.55 36.82 -9.98
C GLY A 183 -2.36 37.66 -9.55
N GLY A 184 -1.19 37.03 -9.31
CA GLY A 184 0.04 37.71 -8.89
C GLY A 184 0.15 37.95 -7.37
N THR A 185 -0.85 37.56 -6.58
CA THR A 185 -0.83 37.69 -5.12
C THR A 185 -0.39 36.40 -4.47
N ILE A 186 0.72 36.45 -3.72
CA ILE A 186 1.28 35.27 -3.04
C ILE A 186 0.34 34.78 -1.93
N VAL A 187 -0.02 33.48 -1.96
CA VAL A 187 -0.82 32.78 -0.96
C VAL A 187 0.03 31.69 -0.28
N PRO A 188 0.90 32.03 0.68
CA PRO A 188 1.93 31.13 1.21
C PRO A 188 1.40 30.13 2.24
N TYR A 189 0.10 30.05 2.46
CA TYR A 189 -0.47 29.34 3.61
C TYR A 189 -0.58 27.82 3.42
N GLY A 190 -0.48 27.28 2.21
CA GLY A 190 -0.59 25.84 1.93
C GLY A 190 -1.90 25.20 2.40
N ARG A 191 -3.01 25.97 2.42
CA ARG A 191 -4.32 25.54 2.95
C ARG A 191 -5.19 24.87 1.91
N GLU A 192 -4.87 25.02 0.63
CA GLU A 192 -5.67 24.49 -0.46
C GLU A 192 -5.09 23.14 -0.93
N LEU A 193 -5.98 22.26 -1.36
CA LEU A 193 -5.63 20.98 -1.96
C LEU A 193 -6.05 21.04 -3.43
N HIS A 194 -5.07 20.97 -4.31
CA HIS A 194 -5.28 21.07 -5.74
C HIS A 194 -5.24 19.68 -6.42
N SER A 195 -5.62 19.62 -7.68
CA SER A 195 -5.43 18.43 -8.55
C SER A 195 -6.09 17.13 -8.06
N LEU A 196 -7.23 17.20 -7.39
CA LEU A 196 -8.02 16.02 -7.04
C LEU A 196 -8.78 15.50 -8.28
N THR A 197 -8.28 14.43 -8.90
CA THR A 197 -8.89 13.79 -10.07
C THR A 197 -9.74 12.60 -9.63
N ILE A 198 -11.07 12.76 -9.64
CA ILE A 198 -12.02 11.76 -9.11
C ILE A 198 -11.90 10.41 -9.84
N GLY A 199 -11.81 10.39 -11.17
CA GLY A 199 -11.68 9.14 -11.93
C GLY A 199 -10.42 8.35 -11.56
N ARG A 200 -9.28 9.03 -11.40
CA ARG A 200 -8.02 8.42 -10.97
C ARG A 200 -8.09 7.93 -9.52
N LEU A 201 -8.64 8.73 -8.61
CA LEU A 201 -8.84 8.33 -7.21
C LEU A 201 -9.74 7.10 -7.11
N ALA A 202 -10.88 7.13 -7.80
CA ALA A 202 -11.81 5.99 -7.85
C ALA A 202 -11.16 4.73 -8.39
N PHE A 203 -10.33 4.83 -9.45
CA PHE A 203 -9.60 3.69 -9.99
C PHE A 203 -8.74 3.02 -8.91
N PHE A 204 -7.93 3.78 -8.16
CA PHE A 204 -7.07 3.23 -7.12
C PHE A 204 -7.85 2.68 -5.92
N LEU A 205 -8.95 3.32 -5.52
CA LEU A 205 -9.78 2.84 -4.41
C LEU A 205 -10.54 1.55 -4.78
N LEU A 206 -11.08 1.49 -5.99
CA LEU A 206 -11.86 0.34 -6.47
C LEU A 206 -11.02 -0.90 -6.75
N LEU A 207 -9.69 -0.76 -6.93
CA LEU A 207 -8.76 -1.89 -6.93
C LEU A 207 -8.84 -2.72 -5.65
N SER A 208 -9.33 -2.14 -4.55
CA SER A 208 -9.56 -2.87 -3.30
C SER A 208 -10.52 -4.06 -3.48
N LEU A 209 -11.47 -3.99 -4.40
CA LEU A 209 -12.44 -5.06 -4.65
C LEU A 209 -11.78 -6.33 -5.22
N PRO A 210 -11.10 -6.30 -6.38
CA PRO A 210 -10.47 -7.50 -6.93
C PRO A 210 -9.28 -7.97 -6.09
N VAL A 211 -8.53 -7.06 -5.43
CA VAL A 211 -7.43 -7.43 -4.54
C VAL A 211 -7.95 -8.17 -3.31
N THR A 212 -9.05 -7.70 -2.70
CA THR A 212 -9.68 -8.40 -1.57
C THR A 212 -10.36 -9.70 -2.02
N ALA A 213 -10.91 -9.77 -3.23
CA ALA A 213 -11.40 -11.04 -3.76
C ALA A 213 -10.29 -12.10 -3.83
N ALA A 214 -9.10 -11.73 -4.31
CA ALA A 214 -7.94 -12.61 -4.32
C ALA A 214 -7.51 -13.04 -2.90
N TRP A 215 -7.55 -12.11 -1.94
CA TRP A 215 -7.33 -12.40 -0.52
C TRP A 215 -8.35 -13.42 0.02
N LEU A 216 -9.64 -13.25 -0.28
CA LEU A 216 -10.71 -14.15 0.17
C LEU A 216 -10.58 -15.56 -0.44
N PHE A 217 -10.13 -15.71 -1.69
CA PHE A 217 -9.81 -17.02 -2.26
C PHE A 217 -8.67 -17.70 -1.47
N GLY A 218 -7.63 -16.97 -1.10
CA GLY A 218 -6.57 -17.46 -0.23
C GLY A 218 -7.08 -17.82 1.17
N MET A 219 -7.90 -16.96 1.78
CA MET A 219 -8.52 -17.19 3.09
C MET A 219 -9.40 -18.45 3.09
N ARG A 220 -10.25 -18.61 2.05
CA ARG A 220 -11.02 -19.84 1.87
C ARG A 220 -10.14 -21.09 1.91
N ARG A 221 -9.04 -21.06 1.16
CA ARG A 221 -8.13 -22.22 1.12
C ARG A 221 -7.45 -22.45 2.47
N TYR A 222 -7.06 -21.39 3.15
CA TYR A 222 -6.48 -21.46 4.49
C TYR A 222 -7.44 -22.13 5.47
N LEU A 223 -8.72 -21.75 5.51
CA LEU A 223 -9.74 -22.35 6.35
C LEU A 223 -9.91 -23.85 6.08
N LEU A 224 -9.94 -24.26 4.81
CA LEU A 224 -10.00 -25.67 4.42
C LEU A 224 -8.77 -26.47 4.86
N SER A 225 -7.61 -25.82 5.01
CA SER A 225 -6.37 -26.47 5.50
C SER A 225 -6.23 -26.49 7.02
N SER A 226 -7.06 -25.71 7.74
CA SER A 226 -7.08 -25.63 9.19
C SER A 226 -8.24 -26.39 9.84
N ASP A 227 -8.74 -27.45 9.19
CA ASP A 227 -9.81 -28.31 9.67
C ASP A 227 -11.13 -27.55 9.97
N GLU A 228 -11.43 -26.50 9.20
CA GLU A 228 -12.71 -25.82 9.27
C GLU A 228 -13.83 -26.78 8.86
N THR A 229 -14.78 -26.99 9.76
CA THR A 229 -15.90 -27.92 9.56
C THR A 229 -17.18 -27.26 9.09
N ASP A 230 -17.28 -25.93 9.16
CA ASP A 230 -18.43 -25.17 8.66
C ASP A 230 -18.25 -24.86 7.16
N TYR A 231 -18.57 -25.86 6.34
CA TYR A 231 -18.50 -25.72 4.89
C TYR A 231 -19.46 -24.65 4.34
N GLY A 232 -20.58 -24.37 5.03
CA GLY A 232 -21.49 -23.28 4.66
C GLY A 232 -20.81 -21.91 4.76
N TYR A 233 -20.00 -21.70 5.79
CA TYR A 233 -19.20 -20.48 5.91
C TYR A 233 -18.11 -20.37 4.83
N VAL A 234 -17.46 -21.49 4.51
CA VAL A 234 -16.44 -21.54 3.45
C VAL A 234 -17.04 -21.22 2.08
N ASP A 235 -18.22 -21.78 1.78
CA ASP A 235 -18.95 -21.50 0.52
C ASP A 235 -19.46 -20.04 0.47
N PHE A 236 -19.86 -19.48 1.61
CA PHE A 236 -20.21 -18.05 1.72
C PHE A 236 -19.03 -17.15 1.35
N ILE A 237 -17.83 -17.43 1.86
CA ILE A 237 -16.60 -16.68 1.52
C ILE A 237 -16.28 -16.80 0.03
N GLU A 238 -16.41 -18.01 -0.54
CA GLU A 238 -16.19 -18.25 -1.97
C GLU A 238 -17.16 -17.44 -2.83
N GLY A 239 -18.45 -17.46 -2.47
CA GLY A 239 -19.50 -16.68 -3.15
C GLY A 239 -19.20 -15.18 -3.12
N LEU A 240 -18.80 -14.66 -1.96
CA LEU A 240 -18.41 -13.26 -1.79
C LEU A 240 -17.17 -12.89 -2.62
N ALA A 241 -16.13 -13.76 -2.62
CA ALA A 241 -14.93 -13.56 -3.42
C ALA A 241 -15.26 -13.45 -4.93
N HIS A 242 -16.14 -14.35 -5.43
CA HIS A 242 -16.59 -14.30 -6.81
C HIS A 242 -17.40 -13.03 -7.13
N ALA A 243 -18.27 -12.59 -6.23
CA ALA A 243 -19.03 -11.35 -6.40
C ALA A 243 -18.12 -10.13 -6.46
N MET A 244 -17.17 -10.03 -5.53
CA MET A 244 -16.20 -8.93 -5.47
C MET A 244 -15.26 -8.91 -6.69
N ALA A 245 -14.79 -10.07 -7.17
CA ALA A 245 -13.97 -10.15 -8.36
C ALA A 245 -14.69 -9.61 -9.59
N LYS A 246 -15.96 -10.00 -9.78
CA LYS A 246 -16.77 -9.54 -10.92
C LYS A 246 -17.12 -8.06 -10.82
N ALA A 247 -17.64 -7.62 -9.68
CA ALA A 247 -17.98 -6.22 -9.45
C ALA A 247 -16.74 -5.33 -9.55
N GLY A 248 -15.62 -5.77 -8.95
CA GLY A 248 -14.35 -5.07 -8.98
C GLY A 248 -13.82 -4.90 -10.40
N ALA A 249 -13.85 -5.93 -11.23
CA ALA A 249 -13.41 -5.84 -12.62
C ALA A 249 -14.20 -4.78 -13.42
N VAL A 250 -15.53 -4.78 -13.28
CA VAL A 250 -16.41 -3.81 -13.97
C VAL A 250 -16.17 -2.39 -13.45
N LEU A 251 -16.09 -2.21 -12.13
CA LEU A 251 -15.95 -0.89 -11.53
C LEU A 251 -14.55 -0.29 -11.76
N VAL A 252 -13.50 -1.11 -11.69
CA VAL A 252 -12.13 -0.68 -12.02
C VAL A 252 -12.02 -0.28 -13.49
N LEU A 253 -12.63 -1.04 -14.41
CA LEU A 253 -12.66 -0.69 -15.83
C LEU A 253 -13.42 0.62 -16.06
N ALA A 254 -14.58 0.81 -15.44
CA ALA A 254 -15.36 2.03 -15.54
C ALA A 254 -14.62 3.24 -14.98
N ALA A 255 -14.00 3.11 -13.81
CA ALA A 255 -13.19 4.18 -13.21
C ALA A 255 -11.95 4.50 -14.06
N GLY A 256 -11.30 3.49 -14.64
CA GLY A 256 -10.22 3.66 -15.58
C GLY A 256 -10.64 4.42 -16.84
N ALA A 257 -11.81 4.10 -17.40
CA ALA A 257 -12.37 4.80 -18.55
C ALA A 257 -12.70 6.27 -18.20
N LEU A 258 -13.28 6.54 -17.02
CA LEU A 258 -13.53 7.90 -16.55
C LEU A 258 -12.22 8.68 -16.36
N TRP A 259 -11.20 8.04 -15.82
CA TRP A 259 -9.88 8.66 -15.70
C TRP A 259 -9.28 8.98 -17.07
N MET A 260 -9.33 8.03 -18.01
CA MET A 260 -8.84 8.26 -19.37
C MET A 260 -9.60 9.38 -20.09
N ALA A 261 -10.90 9.52 -19.87
CA ALA A 261 -11.69 10.61 -20.45
C ALA A 261 -11.30 11.99 -19.88
N ALA A 262 -10.84 12.04 -18.62
CA ALA A 262 -10.48 13.27 -17.90
C ALA A 262 -8.96 13.46 -17.76
N LEU A 263 -8.14 12.87 -18.63
CA LEU A 263 -6.70 13.08 -18.61
C LEU A 263 -6.37 14.53 -18.97
N PRO A 264 -5.47 15.19 -18.19
CA PRO A 264 -4.93 16.50 -18.56
C PRO A 264 -4.16 16.45 -19.90
N GLU A 265 -4.05 17.59 -20.61
CA GLU A 265 -3.38 17.70 -21.90
C GLU A 265 -1.96 17.13 -21.88
N ASN A 266 -1.18 17.42 -20.83
CA ASN A 266 0.19 16.93 -20.67
C ASN A 266 0.30 15.40 -20.46
N MET A 267 -0.82 14.69 -20.35
CA MET A 267 -0.89 13.23 -20.20
C MET A 267 -1.67 12.54 -21.33
N GLU A 268 -2.18 13.29 -22.33
CA GLU A 268 -2.99 12.73 -23.41
C GLU A 268 -2.26 11.71 -24.29
N TRP A 269 -0.94 11.83 -24.39
CA TRP A 269 -0.07 10.86 -25.07
C TRP A 269 -0.29 9.43 -24.57
N PHE A 270 -0.69 9.26 -23.31
CA PHE A 270 -0.89 7.96 -22.70
C PHE A 270 -2.02 7.17 -23.36
N ARG A 271 -3.09 7.84 -23.83
CA ARG A 271 -4.25 7.18 -24.46
C ARG A 271 -3.88 6.35 -25.69
N THR A 272 -2.87 6.78 -26.46
CA THR A 272 -2.41 6.12 -27.70
C THR A 272 -1.15 5.28 -27.49
N SER A 273 -0.57 5.30 -26.30
CA SER A 273 0.68 4.63 -25.98
C SER A 273 0.50 3.12 -25.80
N VAL A 274 1.57 2.36 -26.00
CA VAL A 274 1.63 0.92 -25.65
C VAL A 274 1.36 0.69 -24.15
N TRP A 275 1.65 1.66 -23.31
CA TRP A 275 1.47 1.55 -21.85
C TRP A 275 0.00 1.49 -21.44
N MET A 276 -0.89 2.10 -22.22
CA MET A 276 -2.34 1.93 -22.05
C MET A 276 -2.74 0.46 -22.22
N TRP A 277 -2.22 -0.21 -23.25
CA TRP A 277 -2.49 -1.63 -23.48
C TRP A 277 -1.91 -2.52 -22.38
N ILE A 278 -0.72 -2.19 -21.91
CA ILE A 278 -0.10 -2.90 -20.76
C ILE A 278 -0.95 -2.71 -19.51
N ALA A 279 -1.53 -1.53 -19.26
CA ALA A 279 -2.43 -1.27 -18.13
C ALA A 279 -3.72 -2.11 -18.19
N LEU A 280 -4.19 -2.51 -19.38
CA LEU A 280 -5.36 -3.37 -19.52
C LEU A 280 -5.10 -4.82 -19.12
N VAL A 281 -3.85 -5.29 -19.11
CA VAL A 281 -3.51 -6.69 -18.73
C VAL A 281 -3.95 -7.01 -17.29
N PRO A 282 -3.60 -6.21 -16.26
CA PRO A 282 -4.12 -6.40 -14.91
C PRO A 282 -5.65 -6.38 -14.82
N ILE A 283 -6.30 -5.46 -15.54
CA ILE A 283 -7.76 -5.34 -15.54
C ILE A 283 -8.40 -6.61 -16.15
N ALA A 284 -7.84 -7.10 -17.25
CA ALA A 284 -8.28 -8.36 -17.87
C ALA A 284 -8.08 -9.56 -16.92
N TYR A 285 -6.95 -9.60 -16.21
CA TYR A 285 -6.71 -10.63 -15.18
C TYR A 285 -7.77 -10.56 -14.08
N PHE A 286 -8.09 -9.39 -13.54
CA PHE A 286 -9.13 -9.24 -12.52
C PHE A 286 -10.50 -9.69 -13.03
N GLY A 287 -10.82 -9.41 -14.30
CA GLY A 287 -12.04 -9.92 -14.95
C GLY A 287 -12.08 -11.44 -15.09
N ALA A 288 -10.94 -12.04 -15.43
CA ALA A 288 -10.80 -13.49 -15.60
C ALA A 288 -10.71 -14.24 -14.27
N MET A 289 -10.29 -13.60 -13.17
CA MET A 289 -9.98 -14.25 -11.90
C MET A 289 -11.12 -15.10 -11.36
N SER A 290 -12.35 -14.58 -11.38
CA SER A 290 -13.54 -15.32 -10.92
C SER A 290 -13.75 -16.61 -11.73
N PHE A 291 -13.57 -16.55 -13.04
CA PHE A 291 -13.70 -17.71 -13.93
C PHE A 291 -12.58 -18.74 -13.72
N ILE A 292 -11.33 -18.26 -13.57
CA ILE A 292 -10.18 -19.11 -13.30
C ILE A 292 -10.36 -19.87 -12.00
N GLN A 293 -10.76 -19.18 -10.92
CA GLN A 293 -10.96 -19.79 -9.61
C GLN A 293 -12.11 -20.79 -9.61
N LYS A 294 -13.20 -20.53 -10.32
CA LYS A 294 -14.30 -21.48 -10.48
C LYS A 294 -13.86 -22.79 -11.17
N LYS A 295 -13.06 -22.70 -12.22
CA LYS A 295 -12.50 -23.87 -12.92
C LYS A 295 -11.44 -24.62 -12.10
N ARG A 296 -10.73 -23.92 -11.21
CA ARG A 296 -9.61 -24.43 -10.41
C ARG A 296 -9.97 -24.62 -8.93
N LYS A 297 -11.27 -24.78 -8.61
CA LYS A 297 -11.77 -24.88 -7.23
C LYS A 297 -11.03 -25.92 -6.37
N LEU A 298 -10.66 -27.06 -6.93
CA LEU A 298 -9.96 -28.15 -6.25
C LEU A 298 -8.43 -28.01 -6.22
N CYS A 299 -7.90 -27.03 -6.93
CA CYS A 299 -6.45 -26.81 -6.98
C CYS A 299 -5.96 -26.07 -5.73
N ILE A 300 -5.24 -26.77 -4.86
CA ILE A 300 -4.72 -26.25 -3.59
C ILE A 300 -3.85 -25.00 -3.82
N PHE A 301 -2.94 -25.08 -4.78
CA PHE A 301 -2.00 -24.01 -5.08
C PHE A 301 -2.66 -22.81 -5.78
N CYS A 302 -3.68 -23.06 -6.63
CA CYS A 302 -4.28 -22.02 -7.46
C CYS A 302 -4.99 -20.92 -6.65
N ASN A 303 -5.57 -21.25 -5.49
CA ASN A 303 -6.24 -20.25 -4.66
C ASN A 303 -5.24 -19.27 -4.03
N TYR A 304 -4.07 -19.73 -3.59
CA TYR A 304 -3.00 -18.85 -3.11
C TYR A 304 -2.35 -18.09 -4.26
N MET A 305 -2.19 -18.73 -5.42
CA MET A 305 -1.67 -18.08 -6.63
C MET A 305 -2.55 -16.93 -7.11
N ALA A 306 -3.86 -16.94 -6.81
CA ALA A 306 -4.72 -15.77 -7.10
C ALA A 306 -4.17 -14.50 -6.45
N PHE A 307 -3.76 -14.57 -5.18
CA PHE A 307 -3.18 -13.43 -4.49
C PHE A 307 -1.76 -13.12 -4.98
N GLY A 308 -0.92 -14.14 -5.21
CA GLY A 308 0.42 -13.95 -5.77
C GLY A 308 0.41 -13.27 -7.14
N MET A 309 -0.47 -13.71 -8.03
CA MET A 309 -0.65 -13.07 -9.33
C MET A 309 -1.22 -11.65 -9.22
N THR A 310 -2.07 -11.40 -8.24
CA THR A 310 -2.56 -10.04 -7.95
C THR A 310 -1.42 -9.10 -7.59
N ILE A 311 -0.45 -9.52 -6.79
CA ILE A 311 0.76 -8.74 -6.50
C ILE A 311 1.52 -8.43 -7.79
N ILE A 312 1.73 -9.42 -8.66
CA ILE A 312 2.40 -9.21 -9.96
C ILE A 312 1.63 -8.20 -10.81
N MET A 313 0.30 -8.31 -10.88
CA MET A 313 -0.54 -7.36 -11.62
C MET A 313 -0.47 -5.95 -11.04
N THR A 314 -0.36 -5.82 -9.72
CA THR A 314 -0.15 -4.52 -9.07
C THR A 314 1.23 -3.93 -9.39
N ILE A 315 2.27 -4.77 -9.52
CA ILE A 315 3.60 -4.32 -9.99
C ILE A 315 3.52 -3.79 -11.42
N VAL A 316 2.77 -4.45 -12.31
CA VAL A 316 2.55 -3.97 -13.68
C VAL A 316 1.87 -2.60 -13.68
N LEU A 317 0.80 -2.42 -12.88
CA LEU A 317 0.12 -1.11 -12.74
C LEU A 317 1.05 -0.03 -12.15
N ALA A 318 1.88 -0.40 -11.18
CA ALA A 318 2.86 0.52 -10.59
C ALA A 318 3.93 0.94 -11.61
N ALA A 319 4.39 0.02 -12.46
CA ALA A 319 5.33 0.32 -13.53
C ALA A 319 4.70 1.26 -14.58
N VAL A 320 3.47 1.00 -15.00
CA VAL A 320 2.73 1.89 -15.91
C VAL A 320 2.57 3.29 -15.30
N ARG A 321 2.21 3.37 -14.02
CA ARG A 321 2.11 4.64 -13.28
C ARG A 321 3.45 5.39 -13.25
N GLU A 322 4.56 4.67 -13.07
CA GLU A 322 5.89 5.28 -13.04
C GLU A 322 6.30 5.81 -14.40
N VAL A 323 6.03 5.07 -15.47
CA VAL A 323 6.25 5.56 -16.84
C VAL A 323 5.40 6.78 -17.13
N LEU A 324 4.12 6.79 -16.68
CA LEU A 324 3.26 7.96 -16.84
C LEU A 324 3.88 9.19 -16.14
N ARG A 325 4.40 9.04 -14.94
CA ARG A 325 5.12 10.11 -14.22
C ARG A 325 6.35 10.56 -14.99
N PHE A 326 7.22 9.62 -15.35
CA PHE A 326 8.50 9.89 -16.00
C PHE A 326 8.32 10.67 -17.29
N VAL A 327 7.48 10.19 -18.20
CA VAL A 327 7.24 10.84 -19.49
C VAL A 327 6.54 12.20 -19.32
N THR A 328 5.55 12.28 -18.42
CA THR A 328 4.86 13.54 -18.16
C THR A 328 5.81 14.63 -17.65
N LEU A 329 6.74 14.31 -16.77
CA LEU A 329 7.71 15.29 -16.26
C LEU A 329 8.82 15.59 -17.27
N LEU A 330 9.20 14.61 -18.09
CA LEU A 330 10.14 14.83 -19.19
C LEU A 330 9.55 15.83 -20.20
N ASP A 331 8.30 15.63 -20.62
CA ASP A 331 7.64 16.48 -21.62
C ASP A 331 7.26 17.87 -21.05
N ALA A 332 6.75 17.92 -19.80
CA ALA A 332 6.25 19.17 -19.22
C ALA A 332 7.34 20.06 -18.62
N ALA A 333 8.47 19.49 -18.21
CA ALA A 333 9.51 20.19 -17.45
C ALA A 333 10.94 19.94 -17.95
N GLY A 334 11.14 19.12 -18.99
CA GLY A 334 12.46 18.68 -19.44
C GLY A 334 13.19 17.78 -18.42
N TRP A 335 12.47 17.26 -17.44
CA TRP A 335 13.08 16.51 -16.32
C TRP A 335 13.28 15.05 -16.69
N ASN A 336 14.54 14.67 -16.92
CA ASN A 336 14.92 13.27 -17.07
C ASN A 336 15.51 12.75 -15.74
N ALA A 337 14.75 11.95 -14.99
CA ALA A 337 15.21 11.39 -13.71
C ALA A 337 16.45 10.47 -13.86
N LEU A 338 16.77 9.98 -15.08
CA LEU A 338 17.97 9.17 -15.31
C LEU A 338 19.25 10.01 -15.42
N ASP A 339 19.13 11.31 -15.70
CA ASP A 339 20.25 12.24 -15.79
C ASP A 339 20.63 12.85 -14.42
N TYR A 340 20.01 12.36 -13.34
CA TYR A 340 20.30 12.82 -11.99
C TYR A 340 21.78 12.60 -11.65
N LYS A 341 22.45 13.62 -11.07
CA LYS A 341 23.85 13.54 -10.66
C LYS A 341 24.07 12.36 -9.72
N ILE A 342 24.98 11.47 -10.07
CA ILE A 342 25.33 10.31 -9.26
C ILE A 342 26.57 10.66 -8.41
N THR A 343 26.40 10.59 -7.10
CA THR A 343 27.52 10.65 -6.14
C THR A 343 27.52 9.32 -5.39
N MET A 344 28.24 8.33 -5.96
CA MET A 344 28.24 6.96 -5.41
C MET A 344 28.83 6.94 -3.99
N ASP A 345 27.97 6.58 -3.05
CA ASP A 345 28.34 6.26 -1.67
C ASP A 345 28.15 4.76 -1.45
N TRP A 346 29.17 3.98 -1.76
CA TRP A 346 29.15 2.52 -1.62
C TRP A 346 28.89 2.05 -0.18
N PRO A 347 29.52 2.66 0.88
CA PRO A 347 29.22 2.27 2.25
C PRO A 347 27.75 2.44 2.61
N SER A 348 27.15 3.60 2.38
CA SER A 348 25.74 3.85 2.67
C SER A 348 24.80 2.96 1.84
N THR A 349 25.09 2.77 0.56
CA THR A 349 24.33 1.89 -0.32
C THR A 349 24.38 0.43 0.15
N ALA A 350 25.57 -0.08 0.51
CA ALA A 350 25.74 -1.43 1.03
C ALA A 350 25.00 -1.62 2.36
N ILE A 351 25.13 -0.68 3.29
CA ILE A 351 24.43 -0.70 4.58
C ILE A 351 22.90 -0.73 4.35
N PHE A 352 22.39 0.10 3.45
CA PHE A 352 20.97 0.11 3.10
C PHE A 352 20.49 -1.28 2.64
N PHE A 353 21.14 -1.88 1.64
CA PHE A 353 20.74 -3.19 1.13
C PHE A 353 20.90 -4.31 2.17
N VAL A 354 21.99 -4.32 2.92
CA VAL A 354 22.20 -5.31 4.00
C VAL A 354 21.11 -5.19 5.06
N THR A 355 20.74 -3.96 5.46
CA THR A 355 19.67 -3.72 6.42
C THR A 355 18.34 -4.31 5.91
N PHE A 356 17.94 -3.98 4.71
CA PHE A 356 16.65 -4.45 4.18
C PHE A 356 16.65 -5.96 3.90
N LEU A 357 17.71 -6.52 3.34
CA LEU A 357 17.78 -7.94 3.00
C LEU A 357 17.99 -8.83 4.21
N VAL A 358 18.88 -8.46 5.11
CA VAL A 358 19.22 -9.29 6.27
C VAL A 358 18.22 -9.05 7.40
N LEU A 359 18.09 -7.83 7.90
CA LEU A 359 17.20 -7.56 9.02
C LEU A 359 15.74 -7.69 8.60
N GLY A 360 15.36 -7.11 7.48
CA GLY A 360 14.01 -7.22 6.92
C GLY A 360 13.65 -8.66 6.58
N GLY A 361 14.54 -9.39 5.93
CA GLY A 361 14.36 -10.79 5.56
C GLY A 361 14.21 -11.72 6.75
N LEU A 362 15.04 -11.58 7.78
CA LEU A 362 14.95 -12.38 9.01
C LEU A 362 13.64 -12.12 9.76
N ASN A 363 13.27 -10.84 9.94
CA ASN A 363 12.03 -10.48 10.61
C ASN A 363 10.81 -10.98 9.85
N LEU A 364 10.75 -10.73 8.56
CA LEU A 364 9.62 -11.13 7.73
C LEU A 364 9.46 -12.65 7.72
N SER A 365 10.57 -13.39 7.57
CA SER A 365 10.57 -14.85 7.60
C SER A 365 10.06 -15.38 8.95
N TYR A 366 10.54 -14.82 10.05
CA TYR A 366 10.12 -15.20 11.40
C TYR A 366 8.63 -14.90 11.62
N LEU A 367 8.21 -13.66 11.42
CA LEU A 367 6.85 -13.22 11.70
C LEU A 367 5.80 -13.89 10.82
N LEU A 368 6.07 -14.03 9.52
CA LEU A 368 5.14 -14.69 8.59
C LEU A 368 5.01 -16.19 8.91
N THR A 369 6.12 -16.87 9.23
CA THR A 369 6.09 -18.28 9.60
C THR A 369 5.38 -18.48 10.92
N LEU A 370 5.65 -17.62 11.91
CA LEU A 370 4.97 -17.65 13.22
C LEU A 370 3.47 -17.44 13.06
N ALA A 371 3.07 -16.39 12.34
CA ALA A 371 1.66 -16.08 12.08
C ALA A 371 0.94 -17.22 11.35
N TRP A 372 1.57 -17.78 10.31
CA TRP A 372 1.02 -18.90 9.57
C TRP A 372 0.81 -20.13 10.42
N LYS A 373 1.83 -20.53 11.19
CA LYS A 373 1.79 -21.75 12.01
C LYS A 373 0.87 -21.61 13.23
N SER A 374 0.89 -20.47 13.90
CA SER A 374 -0.01 -20.21 15.02
C SER A 374 -1.48 -20.22 14.62
N GLY A 375 -1.81 -19.75 13.44
CA GLY A 375 -3.18 -19.76 12.92
C GLY A 375 -3.69 -21.17 12.52
N GLN A 376 -2.81 -22.17 12.42
CA GLN A 376 -3.19 -23.55 12.11
C GLN A 376 -3.43 -24.42 13.35
N THR A 377 -3.13 -23.92 14.55
CA THR A 377 -3.33 -24.63 15.81
C THR A 377 -4.46 -24.00 16.62
N LYS A 378 -5.22 -24.84 17.33
CA LYS A 378 -6.24 -24.37 18.30
C LYS A 378 -5.63 -24.04 19.65
N ASP A 379 -4.47 -24.61 19.94
CA ASP A 379 -3.71 -24.43 21.16
C ASP A 379 -2.60 -23.40 20.99
N LEU A 380 -1.97 -22.99 22.08
CA LEU A 380 -0.82 -22.09 22.09
C LEU A 380 0.31 -22.70 21.25
N TYR A 381 0.64 -22.04 20.13
CA TYR A 381 1.72 -22.51 19.27
C TYR A 381 3.09 -22.27 19.91
N THR A 382 3.82 -23.35 20.14
CA THR A 382 5.23 -23.27 20.56
C THR A 382 6.16 -23.32 19.35
N PRO A 383 6.95 -22.26 19.07
CA PRO A 383 7.87 -22.24 17.95
C PRO A 383 8.85 -23.41 17.96
N SER A 384 9.10 -24.01 16.81
CA SER A 384 10.14 -25.03 16.68
C SER A 384 11.52 -24.43 16.96
N SER A 385 12.49 -25.29 17.34
CA SER A 385 13.87 -24.86 17.61
C SER A 385 14.50 -24.09 16.43
N GLY A 386 14.18 -24.47 15.20
CA GLY A 386 14.62 -23.75 14.01
C GLY A 386 14.03 -22.33 13.92
N LEU A 387 12.71 -22.19 14.14
CA LEU A 387 12.06 -20.88 14.12
C LEU A 387 12.54 -20.00 15.28
N THR A 388 12.75 -20.56 16.47
CA THR A 388 13.33 -19.84 17.62
C THR A 388 14.73 -19.31 17.28
N ARG A 389 15.57 -20.11 16.59
CA ARG A 389 16.90 -19.65 16.13
C ARG A 389 16.79 -18.47 15.17
N VAL A 390 15.85 -18.51 14.22
CA VAL A 390 15.63 -17.37 13.30
C VAL A 390 15.22 -16.12 14.06
N GLY A 391 14.32 -16.24 15.04
CA GLY A 391 13.93 -15.11 15.90
C GLY A 391 15.10 -14.56 16.72
N THR A 392 15.93 -15.45 17.32
CA THR A 392 17.13 -15.04 18.05
C THR A 392 18.13 -14.32 17.15
N LEU A 393 18.37 -14.84 15.93
CA LEU A 393 19.24 -14.20 14.95
C LEU A 393 18.70 -12.82 14.53
N ALA A 394 17.38 -12.69 14.34
CA ALA A 394 16.75 -11.41 14.02
C ALA A 394 17.00 -10.38 15.14
N ILE A 395 16.80 -10.74 16.40
CA ILE A 395 17.05 -9.86 17.56
C ILE A 395 18.55 -9.50 17.65
N ALA A 396 19.43 -10.50 17.59
CA ALA A 396 20.89 -10.28 17.67
C ALA A 396 21.37 -9.36 16.52
N SER A 397 20.89 -9.59 15.31
CA SER A 397 21.24 -8.74 14.14
C SER A 397 20.79 -7.29 14.34
N HIS A 398 19.60 -7.04 14.93
CA HIS A 398 19.14 -5.69 15.25
C HIS A 398 20.01 -5.01 16.30
N ILE A 399 20.36 -5.73 17.37
CA ILE A 399 21.24 -5.18 18.41
C ILE A 399 22.60 -4.83 17.82
N CYS A 400 23.20 -5.73 17.03
CA CYS A 400 24.46 -5.48 16.36
C CYS A 400 24.38 -4.29 15.38
N TRP A 401 23.28 -4.18 14.63
CA TRP A 401 23.09 -3.09 13.68
C TRP A 401 22.96 -1.74 14.41
N VAL A 402 22.13 -1.66 15.46
CA VAL A 402 21.94 -0.44 16.25
C VAL A 402 23.26 -0.04 16.94
N ALA A 403 23.94 -0.99 17.59
CA ALA A 403 25.23 -0.73 18.21
C ALA A 403 26.29 -0.26 17.21
N GLY A 404 26.38 -0.94 16.06
CA GLY A 404 27.28 -0.57 14.95
C GLY A 404 27.00 0.84 14.42
N TYR A 405 25.73 1.19 14.23
CA TYR A 405 25.32 2.53 13.80
C TYR A 405 25.81 3.63 14.75
N PHE A 406 25.59 3.45 16.06
CA PHE A 406 26.04 4.41 17.06
C PHE A 406 27.58 4.48 17.18
N ILE A 407 28.26 3.33 17.11
CA ILE A 407 29.73 3.27 17.19
C ILE A 407 30.37 3.98 15.98
N ILE A 408 29.89 3.67 14.76
CA ILE A 408 30.37 4.28 13.53
C ILE A 408 30.07 5.79 13.55
N GLY A 409 28.85 6.18 13.93
CA GLY A 409 28.48 7.59 14.04
C GLY A 409 29.35 8.34 15.03
N TRP A 410 29.69 7.74 16.19
CA TRP A 410 30.60 8.33 17.17
C TRP A 410 32.01 8.49 16.62
N ILE A 411 32.55 7.48 15.92
CA ILE A 411 33.88 7.54 15.29
C ILE A 411 33.90 8.64 14.23
N VAL A 412 32.88 8.75 13.37
CA VAL A 412 32.84 9.77 12.31
C VAL A 412 32.76 11.20 12.87
N ILE A 413 32.09 11.39 14.02
CA ILE A 413 31.94 12.72 14.62
C ILE A 413 33.22 13.13 15.38
N ASN A 414 33.96 12.19 15.98
CA ASN A 414 35.10 12.48 16.86
C ASN A 414 36.48 12.11 16.29
N GLY A 415 36.53 11.51 15.11
CA GLY A 415 37.76 11.17 14.37
C GLY A 415 38.01 12.12 13.23
#